data_47060807d37de02cc0d7497cd9aad9dd
#
_entry.id   47060807d37de02cc0d7497cd9aad9dd
#
_cell.length_a   1.000
_cell.length_b   1.000
_cell.length_c   1.000
_cell.angle_alpha   90.00
_cell.angle_beta   90.00
_cell.angle_gamma   90.00
#
_symmetry.space_group_name_H-M   'P 1'
#
loop_
_entity.id
_entity.type
_entity.pdbx_description
1 polymer ?
#
loop_
_entity_poly.entity_id
_entity_poly.type
_entity_poly.pdbx_seq_one_letter_code
_entity_poly.pdbx_strand_id
1 'polypeptide(L)'
;MGTLIDYSYYTGDDRNNDATTTGLLFQVGDGIDYMPANQTHTEGNDDQGFWGLAVMSAAEYNFPNPPDDKPQWLALAQAVFNTQAARWDTENCGGGLRWQIFTWNNGYDYKNTISQACFFALGARL
;
A
#
# COMPACT_ATOMS: atom_id res chain seq x y z
N MET A 1 -8.39 2.30 6.45
CA MET A 1 -7.65 3.58 6.69
C MET A 1 -7.92 4.59 5.57
N GLY A 2 -7.83 4.23 4.28
CA GLY A 2 -8.08 5.16 3.17
C GLY A 2 -9.40 5.94 3.31
N THR A 3 -10.50 5.26 3.59
CA THR A 3 -11.81 5.91 3.78
C THR A 3 -11.83 6.98 4.91
N LEU A 4 -11.00 6.81 5.96
CA LEU A 4 -10.91 7.82 7.04
C LEU A 4 -10.11 9.05 6.58
N ILE A 5 -9.14 8.87 5.69
CA ILE A 5 -8.41 9.96 5.04
C ILE A 5 -9.37 10.76 4.14
N ASP A 6 -10.15 10.06 3.30
CA ASP A 6 -11.17 10.69 2.45
C ASP A 6 -12.22 11.43 3.29
N TYR A 7 -12.68 10.81 4.38
CA TYR A 7 -13.63 11.42 5.30
C TYR A 7 -13.09 12.74 5.87
N SER A 8 -11.87 12.72 6.41
CA SER A 8 -11.23 13.93 6.94
C SER A 8 -11.12 15.03 5.87
N TYR A 9 -10.68 14.66 4.67
CA TYR A 9 -10.51 15.60 3.56
C TYR A 9 -11.84 16.24 3.11
N TYR A 10 -12.89 15.45 2.91
CA TYR A 10 -14.15 15.96 2.39
C TYR A 10 -15.04 16.63 3.43
N THR A 11 -14.91 16.29 4.70
CA THR A 11 -15.75 16.83 5.77
C THR A 11 -15.07 17.90 6.61
N GLY A 12 -13.74 17.95 6.61
CA GLY A 12 -12.94 18.77 7.53
C GLY A 12 -12.96 18.27 8.97
N ASP A 13 -13.50 17.06 9.22
CA ASP A 13 -13.58 16.47 10.56
C ASP A 13 -12.31 15.65 10.86
N ASP A 14 -11.52 16.12 11.81
CA ASP A 14 -10.22 15.59 12.19
C ASP A 14 -10.23 14.59 13.37
N ARG A 15 -11.40 14.31 13.96
CA ARG A 15 -11.55 13.47 15.16
C ARG A 15 -10.90 12.09 15.05
N ASN A 16 -10.75 11.55 13.85
CA ASN A 16 -10.22 10.23 13.61
C ASN A 16 -8.75 10.26 13.13
N ASN A 17 -8.13 11.43 12.96
CA ASN A 17 -6.82 11.54 12.32
C ASN A 17 -5.72 10.84 13.12
N ASP A 18 -5.69 11.00 14.45
CA ASP A 18 -4.70 10.32 15.29
C ASP A 18 -4.83 8.80 15.25
N ALA A 19 -6.07 8.28 15.29
CA ALA A 19 -6.33 6.85 15.17
C ALA A 19 -5.95 6.32 13.79
N THR A 20 -6.21 7.11 12.74
CA THR A 20 -5.84 6.77 11.36
C THR A 20 -4.33 6.74 11.18
N THR A 21 -3.61 7.75 11.66
CA THR A 21 -2.14 7.80 11.66
C THR A 21 -1.55 6.60 12.40
N THR A 22 -2.05 6.30 13.60
CA THR A 22 -1.60 5.15 14.38
C THR A 22 -1.80 3.85 13.61
N GLY A 23 -2.97 3.64 13.01
CA GLY A 23 -3.28 2.44 12.24
C GLY A 23 -2.44 2.29 10.97
N LEU A 24 -2.18 3.40 10.26
CA LEU A 24 -1.31 3.40 9.09
C LEU A 24 0.14 3.04 9.47
N LEU A 25 0.67 3.63 10.54
CA LEU A 25 2.05 3.38 10.98
C LEU A 25 2.24 2.00 11.58
N PHE A 26 1.20 1.42 12.20
CA PHE A 26 1.27 0.10 12.82
C PHE A 26 1.55 -1.02 11.80
N GLN A 27 1.08 -0.89 10.57
CA GLN A 27 1.20 -1.91 9.52
C GLN A 27 2.42 -1.73 8.59
N VAL A 28 3.26 -0.73 8.82
CA VAL A 28 4.36 -0.36 7.91
C VAL A 28 5.38 -1.48 7.71
N GLY A 29 5.70 -2.23 8.78
CA GLY A 29 6.76 -3.25 8.74
C GLY A 29 8.18 -2.67 8.71
N ASP A 30 9.18 -3.53 8.89
CA ASP A 30 10.59 -3.13 8.96
C ASP A 30 11.13 -2.60 7.62
N GLY A 31 10.56 -3.07 6.50
CA GLY A 31 10.88 -2.62 5.14
C GLY A 31 10.26 -1.29 4.74
N ILE A 32 9.45 -0.69 5.63
CA ILE A 32 8.65 0.53 5.37
C ILE A 32 7.74 0.45 4.13
N ASP A 33 7.34 -0.75 3.74
CA ASP A 33 6.63 -1.06 2.50
C ASP A 33 5.30 -1.80 2.71
N TYR A 34 4.78 -1.78 3.92
CA TYR A 34 3.54 -2.50 4.30
C TYR A 34 3.64 -4.03 4.14
N MET A 35 4.81 -4.58 4.47
CA MET A 35 5.02 -6.03 4.60
C MET A 35 5.42 -6.38 6.04
N PRO A 36 4.50 -6.22 7.04
CA PRO A 36 4.83 -6.50 8.43
C PRO A 36 5.07 -7.99 8.66
N ALA A 37 6.05 -8.34 9.48
CA ALA A 37 6.50 -9.72 9.68
C ALA A 37 5.40 -10.70 10.11
N ASN A 38 4.35 -10.22 10.78
CA ASN A 38 3.21 -11.04 11.22
C ASN A 38 2.19 -11.32 10.12
N GLN A 39 2.27 -10.66 8.95
CA GLN A 39 1.36 -10.81 7.82
C GLN A 39 2.05 -11.30 6.55
N THR A 40 3.38 -11.32 6.49
CA THR A 40 4.14 -11.65 5.28
C THR A 40 3.74 -12.95 4.61
N HIS A 41 3.33 -13.97 5.37
CA HIS A 41 2.96 -15.27 4.81
C HIS A 41 1.56 -15.33 4.18
N THR A 42 0.73 -14.32 4.37
CA THR A 42 -0.68 -14.30 3.93
C THR A 42 -1.02 -13.13 3.03
N GLU A 43 -0.15 -12.13 2.96
CA GLU A 43 -0.39 -10.90 2.22
C GLU A 43 -0.23 -11.09 0.71
N GLY A 44 -1.19 -10.54 -0.05
CA GLY A 44 -1.13 -10.47 -1.51
C GLY A 44 -0.63 -9.10 -2.00
N ASN A 45 -0.30 -9.02 -3.29
CA ASN A 45 0.09 -7.76 -3.93
C ASN A 45 -1.04 -6.72 -3.92
N ASP A 46 -2.30 -7.15 -3.96
CA ASP A 46 -3.47 -6.28 -3.81
C ASP A 46 -3.59 -5.72 -2.40
N ASP A 47 -3.39 -6.54 -1.36
CA ASP A 47 -3.41 -6.09 0.03
C ASP A 47 -2.38 -4.98 0.26
N GLN A 48 -1.13 -5.21 -0.12
CA GLN A 48 -0.05 -4.22 -0.06
C GLN A 48 -0.36 -2.98 -0.91
N GLY A 49 -0.92 -3.19 -2.11
CA GLY A 49 -1.31 -2.11 -3.02
C GLY A 49 -2.35 -1.16 -2.40
N PHE A 50 -3.34 -1.68 -1.69
CA PHE A 50 -4.34 -0.86 -0.99
C PHE A 50 -3.72 -0.01 0.12
N TRP A 51 -2.72 -0.52 0.85
CA TRP A 51 -1.96 0.31 1.80
C TRP A 51 -1.21 1.42 1.08
N GLY A 52 -0.54 1.12 -0.03
CA GLY A 52 0.14 2.11 -0.85
C GLY A 52 -0.79 3.21 -1.36
N LEU A 53 -1.99 2.85 -1.84
CA LEU A 53 -3.00 3.82 -2.28
C LEU A 53 -3.53 4.67 -1.13
N ALA A 54 -3.70 4.09 0.07
CA ALA A 54 -4.16 4.84 1.24
C ALA A 54 -3.15 5.92 1.64
N VAL A 55 -1.86 5.59 1.73
CA VAL A 55 -0.83 6.59 2.08
C VAL A 55 -0.55 7.57 0.94
N MET A 56 -0.76 7.17 -0.31
CA MET A 56 -0.72 8.11 -1.44
C MET A 56 -1.82 9.16 -1.33
N SER A 57 -3.06 8.75 -0.98
CA SER A 57 -4.15 9.69 -0.70
C SER A 57 -3.83 10.61 0.49
N ALA A 58 -3.19 10.09 1.54
CA ALA A 58 -2.74 10.92 2.66
C ALA A 58 -1.74 12.00 2.21
N ALA A 59 -0.80 11.66 1.33
CA ALA A 59 0.16 12.62 0.78
C ALA A 59 -0.52 13.68 -0.10
N GLU A 60 -1.44 13.28 -0.98
CA GLU A 60 -2.13 14.18 -1.91
C GLU A 60 -3.10 15.14 -1.21
N TYR A 61 -3.78 14.67 -0.16
CA TYR A 61 -4.77 15.44 0.58
C TYR A 61 -4.21 16.27 1.73
N ASN A 62 -2.87 16.35 1.85
CA ASN A 62 -2.20 17.00 2.97
C ASN A 62 -2.72 16.52 4.33
N PHE A 63 -2.99 15.22 4.44
CA PHE A 63 -3.32 14.60 5.72
C PHE A 63 -2.17 14.83 6.71
N PRO A 64 -2.43 15.06 8.01
CA PRO A 64 -1.38 15.36 8.97
C PRO A 64 -0.20 14.40 8.87
N ASN A 65 1.00 14.95 8.76
CA ASN A 65 2.21 14.16 8.63
C ASN A 65 2.45 13.30 9.87
N PRO A 66 3.07 12.11 9.70
CA PRO A 66 3.59 11.36 10.83
C PRO A 66 4.64 12.16 11.61
N PRO A 67 4.94 11.77 12.86
CA PRO A 67 6.09 12.31 13.59
C PRO A 67 7.38 12.27 12.77
N ASP A 68 8.30 13.21 12.97
CA ASP A 68 9.54 13.36 12.19
C ASP A 68 10.46 12.13 12.24
N ASP A 69 10.34 11.29 13.28
CA ASP A 69 11.08 10.03 13.43
C ASP A 69 10.45 8.85 12.70
N LYS A 70 9.32 9.08 12.01
CA LYS A 70 8.58 8.07 11.25
C LYS A 70 8.64 8.33 9.73
N PRO A 71 8.51 7.28 8.91
CA PRO A 71 8.44 7.45 7.47
C PRO A 71 7.23 8.29 7.07
N GLN A 72 7.45 9.24 6.15
CA GLN A 72 6.41 10.13 5.64
C GLN A 72 5.52 9.43 4.60
N TRP A 73 4.29 9.91 4.41
CA TRP A 73 3.29 9.23 3.57
C TRP A 73 3.76 8.95 2.15
N LEU A 74 4.39 9.92 1.49
CA LEU A 74 4.89 9.76 0.13
C LEU A 74 6.03 8.73 0.05
N ALA A 75 6.91 8.71 1.06
CA ALA A 75 7.99 7.72 1.13
C ALA A 75 7.45 6.28 1.26
N LEU A 76 6.38 6.10 2.04
CA LEU A 76 5.69 4.81 2.17
C LEU A 76 5.03 4.38 0.85
N ALA A 77 4.36 5.30 0.15
CA ALA A 77 3.77 5.04 -1.17
C ALA A 77 4.83 4.60 -2.18
N GLN A 78 5.96 5.31 -2.22
CA GLN A 78 7.09 4.99 -3.10
C GLN A 78 7.74 3.65 -2.76
N ALA A 79 7.88 3.31 -1.47
CA ALA A 79 8.43 2.03 -1.05
C ALA A 79 7.54 0.87 -1.50
N VAL A 80 6.21 0.97 -1.34
CA VAL A 80 5.25 -0.02 -1.86
C VAL A 80 5.39 -0.19 -3.37
N PHE A 81 5.42 0.91 -4.12
CA PHE A 81 5.59 0.85 -5.58
C PHE A 81 6.89 0.14 -5.98
N ASN A 82 8.01 0.51 -5.37
CA ASN A 82 9.31 -0.08 -5.67
C ASN A 82 9.35 -1.58 -5.35
N THR A 83 8.78 -1.99 -4.22
CA THR A 83 8.71 -3.40 -3.83
C THR A 83 7.83 -4.20 -4.80
N GLN A 84 6.70 -3.65 -5.24
CA GLN A 84 5.85 -4.28 -6.24
C GLN A 84 6.52 -4.32 -7.62
N ALA A 85 7.18 -3.25 -8.05
CA ALA A 85 7.92 -3.22 -9.30
C ALA A 85 9.01 -4.30 -9.37
N ALA A 86 9.70 -4.57 -8.26
CA ALA A 86 10.69 -5.64 -8.16
C ALA A 86 10.08 -7.05 -8.32
N ARG A 87 8.76 -7.21 -8.09
CA ARG A 87 8.03 -8.48 -8.27
C ARG A 87 7.31 -8.60 -9.61
N TRP A 88 7.54 -7.66 -10.54
CA TRP A 88 6.95 -7.73 -11.88
C TRP A 88 7.37 -9.00 -12.61
N ASP A 89 6.42 -9.87 -12.92
CA ASP A 89 6.65 -11.17 -13.55
C ASP A 89 6.38 -11.10 -15.06
N THR A 90 7.44 -11.28 -15.86
CA THR A 90 7.38 -11.29 -17.34
C THR A 90 7.20 -12.67 -17.94
N GLU A 91 7.31 -13.74 -17.15
CA GLU A 91 7.28 -15.12 -17.66
C GLU A 91 5.90 -15.51 -18.20
N ASN A 92 4.83 -14.97 -17.61
CA ASN A 92 3.45 -15.31 -17.99
C ASN A 92 2.67 -14.05 -18.35
N CYS A 93 1.78 -14.17 -19.33
CA CYS A 93 0.86 -13.11 -19.79
C CYS A 93 1.57 -11.81 -20.25
N GLY A 94 2.84 -11.88 -20.63
CA GLY A 94 3.61 -10.72 -21.08
C GLY A 94 3.93 -9.67 -20.01
N GLY A 95 3.71 -10.00 -18.74
CA GLY A 95 3.98 -9.13 -17.59
C GLY A 95 2.88 -9.14 -16.55
N GLY A 96 3.11 -8.44 -15.43
CA GLY A 96 2.13 -8.23 -14.38
C GLY A 96 2.54 -8.77 -13.02
N LEU A 97 1.80 -8.34 -12.01
CA LEU A 97 1.96 -8.85 -10.65
C LEU A 97 1.12 -10.11 -10.45
N ARG A 98 1.66 -11.08 -9.74
CA ARG A 98 0.90 -12.22 -9.25
C ARG A 98 -0.03 -11.75 -8.13
N TRP A 99 -1.16 -12.42 -7.93
CA TRP A 99 -2.02 -12.10 -6.80
C TRP A 99 -1.30 -12.32 -5.47
N GLN A 100 -0.81 -13.53 -5.24
CA GLN A 100 -0.07 -13.88 -4.04
C GLN A 100 1.43 -13.64 -4.21
N ILE A 101 2.08 -13.21 -3.13
CA ILE A 101 3.52 -12.91 -3.11
C ILE A 101 4.36 -14.18 -2.94
N PHE A 102 3.86 -15.14 -2.19
CA PHE A 102 4.62 -16.33 -1.79
C PHE A 102 4.17 -17.59 -2.54
N THR A 103 5.13 -18.40 -2.96
CA THR A 103 4.93 -19.59 -3.80
C THR A 103 4.06 -20.67 -3.16
N TRP A 104 3.97 -20.69 -1.84
CA TRP A 104 3.15 -21.65 -1.10
C TRP A 104 1.67 -21.25 -0.94
N ASN A 105 1.32 -20.03 -1.33
CA ASN A 105 -0.06 -19.57 -1.23
C ASN A 105 -0.88 -19.99 -2.43
N ASN A 106 -2.10 -20.44 -2.19
CA ASN A 106 -3.07 -20.66 -3.27
C ASN A 106 -3.33 -19.34 -4.00
N GLY A 107 -3.19 -19.33 -5.33
CA GLY A 107 -3.31 -18.13 -6.15
C GLY A 107 -1.98 -17.46 -6.49
N TYR A 108 -0.84 -18.07 -6.12
CA TYR A 108 0.47 -17.59 -6.57
C TYR A 108 0.59 -17.58 -8.09
N ASP A 109 0.02 -18.59 -8.78
CA ASP A 109 0.03 -18.67 -10.25
C ASP A 109 -1.05 -17.82 -10.93
N TYR A 110 -1.79 -17.02 -10.16
CA TYR A 110 -2.88 -16.21 -10.68
C TYR A 110 -2.50 -14.71 -10.68
N LYS A 111 -2.70 -14.06 -11.83
CA LYS A 111 -2.59 -12.60 -11.98
C LYS A 111 -3.99 -12.00 -12.03
N ASN A 112 -4.38 -11.28 -10.98
CA ASN A 112 -5.70 -10.67 -10.88
C ASN A 112 -5.69 -9.20 -11.32
N THR A 113 -6.85 -8.68 -11.67
CA THR A 113 -7.04 -7.28 -12.09
C THR A 113 -6.74 -6.31 -10.95
N ILE A 114 -7.04 -6.68 -9.70
CA ILE A 114 -6.90 -5.77 -8.55
C ILE A 114 -5.43 -5.46 -8.28
N SER A 115 -4.53 -6.44 -8.26
CA SER A 115 -3.09 -6.21 -8.10
C SER A 115 -2.55 -5.28 -9.20
N GLN A 116 -2.96 -5.49 -10.47
CA GLN A 116 -2.54 -4.62 -11.56
C GLN A 116 -3.10 -3.21 -11.40
N ALA A 117 -4.37 -3.08 -11.05
CA ALA A 117 -5.02 -1.77 -10.90
C ALA A 117 -4.41 -0.95 -9.76
N CYS A 118 -4.14 -1.56 -8.61
CA CYS A 118 -3.48 -0.90 -7.48
C CYS A 118 -2.07 -0.43 -7.88
N PHE A 119 -1.28 -1.31 -8.49
CA PHE A 119 0.08 -0.99 -8.95
C PHE A 119 0.09 0.14 -9.99
N PHE A 120 -0.77 0.04 -11.00
CA PHE A 120 -0.90 1.08 -12.03
C PHE A 120 -1.36 2.41 -11.44
N ALA A 121 -2.40 2.39 -10.61
CA ALA A 121 -2.94 3.61 -10.00
C ALA A 121 -1.91 4.29 -9.08
N LEU A 122 -1.15 3.50 -8.32
CA LEU A 122 -0.09 4.02 -7.46
C LEU A 122 1.04 4.65 -8.29
N GLY A 123 1.53 3.94 -9.33
CA GLY A 123 2.58 4.46 -10.20
C GLY A 123 2.19 5.66 -11.04
N ALA A 124 0.89 5.80 -11.37
CA ALA A 124 0.39 6.98 -12.11
C ALA A 124 0.25 8.23 -11.22
N ARG A 125 0.25 8.07 -9.89
CA ARG A 125 0.11 9.16 -8.90
C ARG A 125 1.43 9.57 -8.28
N LEU A 126 2.48 8.75 -8.37
CA LEU A 126 3.86 9.03 -7.95
C LEU A 126 4.60 9.87 -8.99
#